data_805d08ab72dad24fbfed3c5c7b978f62
#
_entry.id   805d08ab72dad24fbfed3c5c7b978f62
#
_cell.length_a   1.000
_cell.length_b   1.000
_cell.length_c   1.000
_cell.angle_alpha   90.00
_cell.angle_beta   90.00
_cell.angle_gamma   90.00
#
_symmetry.space_group_name_H-M   'P 1'
#
loop_
_entity.id
_entity.type
_entity.pdbx_description
1 polymer ?
#
loop_
_entity_poly.entity_id
_entity_poly.type
_entity_poly.pdbx_seq_one_letter_code
_entity_poly.pdbx_strand_id
1 'polypeptide(L)'
;IGSIRNKVLGAVDASPTPDQLEEMKSLVRKAMEGGAFGISNALDYWNGHFATTEEIIALAQEAAAYGGMYVSHIRSEGTRSIWWVASDSSPRVTHLDAIQEIIDIGREAGIRVHILHIKSTGIPFWGRSRDATALIEKGRAEGIDITADQYPYTSSGPDRNTQLFKWEPYLGEAVGRELE
;
A
#
# COMPACT_ATOMS: atom_id res chain seq x y z
N ILE A 1 -1.83 -4.58 7.89
CA ILE A 1 -2.55 -3.42 8.47
C ILE A 1 -4.05 -3.58 8.30
N GLY A 2 -4.57 -3.94 7.13
CA GLY A 2 -6.01 -4.08 6.90
C GLY A 2 -6.73 -4.97 7.93
N SER A 3 -6.13 -6.08 8.34
CA SER A 3 -6.69 -6.95 9.39
C SER A 3 -6.72 -6.29 10.77
N ILE A 4 -5.71 -5.45 11.08
CA ILE A 4 -5.67 -4.69 12.33
C ILE A 4 -6.78 -3.64 12.33
N ARG A 5 -6.95 -2.91 11.21
CA ARG A 5 -8.05 -1.94 11.06
C ARG A 5 -9.40 -2.60 11.25
N ASN A 6 -9.66 -3.72 10.57
CA ASN A 6 -10.91 -4.46 10.73
C ASN A 6 -11.18 -4.87 12.18
N LYS A 7 -10.14 -5.29 12.91
CA LYS A 7 -10.26 -5.73 14.28
C LYS A 7 -10.59 -4.59 15.25
N VAL A 8 -9.96 -3.42 15.07
CA VAL A 8 -10.06 -2.30 16.02
C VAL A 8 -11.17 -1.33 15.63
N LEU A 9 -11.32 -1.04 14.33
CA LEU A 9 -12.31 -0.06 13.86
C LEU A 9 -13.66 -0.68 13.55
N GLY A 10 -13.72 -1.97 13.23
CA GLY A 10 -14.93 -2.64 12.75
C GLY A 10 -15.37 -2.20 11.35
N ALA A 11 -15.18 -0.94 10.99
CA ALA A 11 -15.37 -0.36 9.67
C ALA A 11 -14.03 0.13 9.12
N VAL A 12 -13.74 -0.17 7.85
CA VAL A 12 -12.41 0.11 7.28
C VAL A 12 -12.27 1.53 6.74
N ASP A 13 -13.37 2.22 6.46
CA ASP A 13 -13.45 3.56 5.87
C ASP A 13 -13.37 4.70 6.89
N ALA A 14 -13.24 4.38 8.19
CA ALA A 14 -13.08 5.36 9.25
C ALA A 14 -11.61 5.61 9.56
N SER A 15 -11.28 6.84 9.96
CA SER A 15 -9.99 7.14 10.59
C SER A 15 -10.01 6.67 12.05
N PRO A 16 -8.90 6.10 12.56
CA PRO A 16 -8.83 5.70 13.96
C PRO A 16 -8.85 6.93 14.88
N THR A 17 -9.54 6.80 16.02
CA THR A 17 -9.34 7.73 17.14
C THR A 17 -7.92 7.53 17.73
N PRO A 18 -7.41 8.46 18.55
CA PRO A 18 -6.12 8.28 19.22
C PRO A 18 -6.02 6.98 20.03
N ASP A 19 -7.09 6.60 20.75
CA ASP A 19 -7.13 5.37 21.54
C ASP A 19 -7.14 4.13 20.63
N GLN A 20 -7.87 4.16 19.53
CA GLN A 20 -7.88 3.09 18.54
C GLN A 20 -6.52 2.94 17.85
N LEU A 21 -5.86 4.05 17.53
CA LEU A 21 -4.51 3.99 16.96
C LEU A 21 -3.53 3.37 17.95
N GLU A 22 -3.61 3.71 19.23
CA GLU A 22 -2.76 3.10 20.26
C GLU A 22 -3.06 1.61 20.45
N GLU A 23 -4.32 1.19 20.35
CA GLU A 23 -4.68 -0.24 20.33
C GLU A 23 -4.07 -0.95 19.11
N MET A 24 -4.14 -0.34 17.91
CA MET A 24 -3.52 -0.88 16.70
C MET A 24 -1.99 -1.02 16.87
N LYS A 25 -1.31 -0.03 17.43
CA LYS A 25 0.12 -0.05 17.76
C LYS A 25 0.46 -1.18 18.73
N SER A 26 -0.37 -1.36 19.77
CA SER A 26 -0.23 -2.47 20.73
C SER A 26 -0.33 -3.84 20.05
N LEU A 27 -1.22 -4.00 19.07
CA LEU A 27 -1.32 -5.24 18.29
C LEU A 27 -0.07 -5.49 17.44
N VAL A 28 0.53 -4.43 16.86
CA VAL A 28 1.80 -4.56 16.13
C VAL A 28 2.92 -4.99 17.09
N ARG A 29 3.11 -4.31 18.23
CA ARG A 29 4.11 -4.70 19.24
C ARG A 29 3.96 -6.17 19.65
N LYS A 30 2.75 -6.59 19.97
CA LYS A 30 2.45 -7.97 20.35
C LYS A 30 2.78 -8.97 19.25
N ALA A 31 2.53 -8.61 17.99
CA ALA A 31 2.90 -9.47 16.85
C ALA A 31 4.42 -9.57 16.71
N MET A 32 5.15 -8.46 16.85
CA MET A 32 6.61 -8.44 16.78
C MET A 32 7.25 -9.23 17.94
N GLU A 33 6.73 -9.10 19.15
CA GLU A 33 7.14 -9.92 20.32
C GLU A 33 6.88 -11.40 20.08
N GLY A 34 5.81 -11.73 19.33
CA GLY A 34 5.48 -13.10 18.92
C GLY A 34 6.35 -13.63 17.77
N GLY A 35 7.32 -12.86 17.27
CA GLY A 35 8.26 -13.29 16.24
C GLY A 35 7.85 -12.91 14.81
N ALA A 36 6.96 -11.94 14.62
CA ALA A 36 6.66 -11.45 13.28
C ALA A 36 7.89 -10.74 12.66
N PHE A 37 8.10 -10.90 11.35
CA PHE A 37 9.20 -10.26 10.62
C PHE A 37 8.95 -8.77 10.33
N GLY A 38 7.72 -8.29 10.51
CA GLY A 38 7.32 -6.92 10.21
C GLY A 38 5.82 -6.80 10.00
N ILE A 39 5.44 -5.72 9.34
CA ILE A 39 4.05 -5.45 8.99
C ILE A 39 3.87 -5.33 7.47
N SER A 40 2.69 -5.67 6.98
CA SER A 40 2.36 -5.54 5.56
C SER A 40 1.04 -4.81 5.35
N ASN A 41 0.89 -4.22 4.17
CA ASN A 41 -0.36 -3.65 3.71
C ASN A 41 -0.61 -3.93 2.24
N ALA A 42 -1.86 -3.85 1.84
CA ALA A 42 -2.29 -3.85 0.45
C ALA A 42 -3.15 -2.60 0.24
N LEU A 43 -2.51 -1.50 -0.14
CA LEU A 43 -3.11 -0.17 -0.18
C LEU A 43 -4.05 0.03 -1.36
N ASP A 44 -3.90 -0.78 -2.40
CA ASP A 44 -4.80 -0.78 -3.56
C ASP A 44 -6.01 -1.71 -3.37
N TYR A 45 -6.19 -2.29 -2.17
CA TYR A 45 -7.34 -3.12 -1.81
C TYR A 45 -8.20 -2.46 -0.76
N TRP A 46 -9.50 -2.74 -0.76
CA TRP A 46 -10.49 -2.12 0.11
C TRP A 46 -10.05 -1.99 1.58
N ASN A 47 -9.53 -3.05 2.16
CA ASN A 47 -9.15 -3.05 3.58
C ASN A 47 -7.93 -2.18 3.91
N GLY A 48 -7.09 -1.86 2.92
CA GLY A 48 -5.91 -1.02 3.09
C GLY A 48 -6.08 0.40 2.57
N HIS A 49 -7.01 0.58 1.65
CA HIS A 49 -7.18 1.82 0.88
C HIS A 49 -7.36 3.06 1.78
N PHE A 50 -8.11 2.93 2.86
CA PHE A 50 -8.44 4.04 3.76
C PHE A 50 -7.37 4.34 4.82
N ALA A 51 -6.32 3.53 4.92
CA ALA A 51 -5.21 3.85 5.82
C ALA A 51 -4.46 5.08 5.30
N THR A 52 -4.31 6.10 6.14
CA THR A 52 -3.51 7.27 5.78
C THR A 52 -2.02 6.95 5.92
N THR A 53 -1.18 7.73 5.23
CA THR A 53 0.27 7.56 5.30
C THR A 53 0.77 7.73 6.74
N GLU A 54 0.21 8.67 7.50
CA GLU A 54 0.56 8.94 8.91
C GLU A 54 0.19 7.75 9.81
N GLU A 55 -0.98 7.14 9.58
CA GLU A 55 -1.37 5.92 10.29
C GLU A 55 -0.37 4.78 10.03
N ILE A 56 0.02 4.60 8.76
CA ILE A 56 0.98 3.57 8.38
C ILE A 56 2.34 3.84 9.02
N ILE A 57 2.82 5.09 9.01
CA ILE A 57 4.07 5.50 9.66
C ILE A 57 4.03 5.16 11.14
N ALA A 58 2.95 5.52 11.83
CA ALA A 58 2.81 5.25 13.27
C ALA A 58 2.88 3.75 13.60
N LEU A 59 2.29 2.88 12.76
CA LEU A 59 2.35 1.43 12.93
C LEU A 59 3.73 0.87 12.53
N ALA A 60 4.34 1.43 11.49
CA ALA A 60 5.67 1.03 11.01
C ALA A 60 6.76 1.34 12.03
N GLN A 61 6.65 2.46 12.76
CA GLN A 61 7.56 2.81 13.87
C GLN A 61 7.57 1.75 14.97
N GLU A 62 6.40 1.17 15.29
CA GLU A 62 6.34 0.07 16.26
C GLU A 62 7.09 -1.19 15.76
N ALA A 63 6.98 -1.52 14.48
CA ALA A 63 7.71 -2.64 13.90
C ALA A 63 9.22 -2.34 13.78
N ALA A 64 9.59 -1.11 13.45
CA ALA A 64 10.97 -0.66 13.35
C ALA A 64 11.75 -0.86 14.67
N ALA A 65 11.09 -0.60 15.81
CA ALA A 65 11.67 -0.79 17.14
C ALA A 65 12.17 -2.23 17.40
N TYR A 66 11.64 -3.20 16.67
CA TYR A 66 12.06 -4.62 16.73
C TYR A 66 12.96 -5.04 15.54
N GLY A 67 13.42 -4.09 14.73
CA GLY A 67 14.20 -4.39 13.53
C GLY A 67 13.36 -5.00 12.39
N GLY A 68 12.07 -4.81 12.42
CA GLY A 68 11.13 -5.32 11.42
C GLY A 68 11.24 -4.62 10.07
N MET A 69 10.34 -5.01 9.15
CA MET A 69 10.22 -4.41 7.82
C MET A 69 8.76 -4.04 7.52
N TYR A 70 8.57 -3.09 6.62
CA TYR A 70 7.28 -2.77 6.02
C TYR A 70 7.22 -3.26 4.59
N VAL A 71 6.20 -4.04 4.26
CA VAL A 71 6.00 -4.65 2.93
C VAL A 71 4.67 -4.18 2.36
N SER A 72 4.64 -3.70 1.13
CA SER A 72 3.42 -3.13 0.57
C SER A 72 3.13 -3.54 -0.87
N HIS A 73 1.90 -4.00 -1.09
CA HIS A 73 1.21 -3.75 -2.35
C HIS A 73 0.83 -2.27 -2.35
N ILE A 74 1.44 -1.49 -3.23
CA ILE A 74 1.34 -0.03 -3.21
C ILE A 74 -0.07 0.49 -3.52
N ARG A 75 -0.34 1.75 -3.20
CA ARG A 75 -1.68 2.36 -3.28
C ARG A 75 -2.23 2.47 -4.70
N SER A 76 -1.36 2.54 -5.70
CA SER A 76 -1.73 2.56 -7.10
C SER A 76 -0.61 1.96 -7.95
N GLU A 77 -0.98 1.17 -8.92
CA GLU A 77 -0.05 0.57 -9.89
C GLU A 77 -0.15 1.24 -11.27
N GLY A 78 -0.98 2.27 -11.42
CA GLY A 78 -1.25 2.94 -12.69
C GLY A 78 -1.52 4.43 -12.53
N THR A 79 -2.58 4.89 -13.22
CA THR A 79 -2.97 6.31 -13.21
C THR A 79 -3.74 6.72 -11.95
N ARG A 80 -4.22 5.76 -11.19
CA ARG A 80 -5.03 5.93 -9.98
C ARG A 80 -5.17 4.59 -9.25
N SER A 81 -5.57 4.64 -7.98
CA SER A 81 -6.04 3.45 -7.25
C SER A 81 -7.29 2.87 -7.94
N ILE A 82 -7.45 1.56 -7.86
CA ILE A 82 -8.65 0.86 -8.38
C ILE A 82 -9.94 1.29 -7.65
N TRP A 83 -9.84 1.81 -6.44
CA TRP A 83 -10.97 2.28 -5.63
C TRP A 83 -11.28 3.78 -5.81
N TRP A 84 -10.47 4.50 -6.60
CA TRP A 84 -10.71 5.91 -6.84
C TRP A 84 -11.97 6.12 -7.67
N VAL A 85 -12.87 6.97 -7.21
CA VAL A 85 -14.06 7.40 -7.93
C VAL A 85 -13.98 8.89 -8.25
N ALA A 86 -14.49 9.31 -9.41
CA ALA A 86 -14.39 10.69 -9.86
C ALA A 86 -15.12 11.69 -8.96
N SER A 87 -16.11 11.23 -8.18
CA SER A 87 -16.82 12.02 -7.18
C SER A 87 -16.11 12.10 -5.84
N ASP A 88 -15.04 11.32 -5.65
CA ASP A 88 -14.24 11.33 -4.45
C ASP A 88 -13.37 12.60 -4.43
N SER A 89 -13.32 13.27 -3.28
CA SER A 89 -12.42 14.40 -3.04
C SER A 89 -10.97 13.95 -2.81
N SER A 90 -10.72 12.64 -2.72
CA SER A 90 -9.39 12.08 -2.55
C SER A 90 -8.48 12.43 -3.74
N PRO A 91 -7.21 12.80 -3.51
CA PRO A 91 -6.29 13.06 -4.58
C PRO A 91 -6.08 11.81 -5.44
N ARG A 92 -5.97 12.01 -6.73
CA ARG A 92 -5.62 10.94 -7.67
C ARG A 92 -4.18 10.52 -7.43
N VAL A 93 -3.98 9.32 -6.89
CA VAL A 93 -2.65 8.76 -6.60
C VAL A 93 -2.19 7.92 -7.79
N THR A 94 -1.08 8.31 -8.40
CA THR A 94 -0.46 7.55 -9.49
C THR A 94 0.52 6.51 -8.95
N HIS A 95 1.01 5.63 -9.83
CA HIS A 95 2.07 4.66 -9.52
C HIS A 95 3.33 5.32 -8.91
N LEU A 96 3.76 6.46 -9.44
CA LEU A 96 4.93 7.15 -8.93
C LEU A 96 4.67 7.81 -7.56
N ASP A 97 3.47 8.36 -7.35
CA ASP A 97 3.07 8.89 -6.05
C ASP A 97 3.03 7.78 -4.99
N ALA A 98 2.54 6.59 -5.37
CA ALA A 98 2.49 5.43 -4.48
C ALA A 98 3.90 4.90 -4.12
N ILE A 99 4.86 4.95 -5.05
CA ILE A 99 6.27 4.63 -4.75
C ILE A 99 6.87 5.69 -3.81
N GLN A 100 6.58 6.97 -4.05
CA GLN A 100 7.04 8.04 -3.16
C GLN A 100 6.48 7.86 -1.75
N GLU A 101 5.20 7.47 -1.59
CA GLU A 101 4.60 7.15 -0.30
C GLU A 101 5.40 6.07 0.46
N ILE A 102 5.82 5.01 -0.21
CA ILE A 102 6.65 3.96 0.42
C ILE A 102 8.01 4.49 0.87
N ILE A 103 8.62 5.36 0.07
CA ILE A 103 9.89 6.02 0.42
C ILE A 103 9.71 6.90 1.66
N ASP A 104 8.62 7.66 1.72
CA ASP A 104 8.33 8.54 2.85
C ASP A 104 8.05 7.74 4.13
N ILE A 105 7.30 6.63 4.02
CA ILE A 105 7.10 5.70 5.14
C ILE A 105 8.44 5.16 5.64
N GLY A 106 9.31 4.71 4.74
CA GLY A 106 10.64 4.21 5.10
C GLY A 106 11.49 5.25 5.83
N ARG A 107 11.46 6.48 5.35
CA ARG A 107 12.17 7.63 5.93
C ARG A 107 11.64 8.00 7.31
N GLU A 108 10.34 8.24 7.42
CA GLU A 108 9.72 8.77 8.63
C GLU A 108 9.59 7.73 9.75
N ALA A 109 9.42 6.46 9.37
CA ALA A 109 9.36 5.38 10.36
C ALA A 109 10.74 4.80 10.70
N GLY A 110 11.79 5.13 9.95
CA GLY A 110 13.12 4.54 10.13
C GLY A 110 13.13 3.03 9.91
N ILE A 111 12.35 2.53 8.96
CA ILE A 111 12.13 1.11 8.72
C ILE A 111 12.58 0.72 7.30
N ARG A 112 13.13 -0.49 7.14
CA ARG A 112 13.34 -1.03 5.79
C ARG A 112 12.00 -1.27 5.11
N VAL A 113 11.92 -0.96 3.81
CA VAL A 113 10.69 -1.09 3.04
C VAL A 113 10.85 -2.01 1.84
N HIS A 114 9.78 -2.73 1.51
CA HIS A 114 9.74 -3.60 0.36
C HIS A 114 8.48 -3.35 -0.47
N ILE A 115 8.67 -3.08 -1.77
CA ILE A 115 7.59 -2.92 -2.74
C ILE A 115 7.31 -4.28 -3.37
N LEU A 116 6.12 -4.83 -3.12
CA LEU A 116 5.70 -6.10 -3.71
C LEU A 116 5.40 -5.95 -5.20
N HIS A 117 5.82 -6.95 -5.99
CA HIS A 117 5.42 -7.19 -7.38
C HIS A 117 5.29 -5.89 -8.20
N ILE A 118 6.32 -5.02 -8.14
CA ILE A 118 6.32 -3.72 -8.81
C ILE A 118 5.95 -3.87 -10.29
N LYS A 119 4.98 -3.10 -10.73
CA LYS A 119 4.52 -3.07 -12.12
C LYS A 119 3.90 -1.73 -12.45
N SER A 120 3.79 -1.44 -13.74
CA SER A 120 3.11 -0.25 -14.25
C SER A 120 1.92 -0.70 -15.08
N THR A 121 0.72 -0.52 -14.55
CA THR A 121 -0.53 -0.91 -15.20
C THR A 121 -1.13 0.23 -16.03
N GLY A 122 -1.79 -0.16 -17.11
CA GLY A 122 -2.45 0.79 -18.01
C GLY A 122 -1.49 1.48 -19.01
N ILE A 123 -2.00 1.72 -20.22
CA ILE A 123 -1.26 2.28 -21.35
C ILE A 123 -0.50 3.58 -20.99
N PRO A 124 -1.06 4.53 -20.23
CA PRO A 124 -0.35 5.77 -19.87
C PRO A 124 0.92 5.56 -19.05
N PHE A 125 1.06 4.40 -18.39
CA PHE A 125 2.23 4.06 -17.56
C PHE A 125 3.17 3.04 -18.20
N TRP A 126 2.85 2.50 -19.36
CA TRP A 126 3.76 1.61 -20.07
C TRP A 126 5.06 2.32 -20.40
N GLY A 127 6.18 1.64 -20.18
CA GLY A 127 7.52 2.20 -20.38
C GLY A 127 8.03 3.12 -19.25
N ARG A 128 7.22 3.38 -18.20
CA ARG A 128 7.59 4.24 -17.07
C ARG A 128 8.39 3.51 -15.96
N SER A 129 8.79 2.27 -16.18
CA SER A 129 9.63 1.52 -15.22
C SER A 129 10.94 2.23 -14.90
N ARG A 130 11.51 2.97 -15.86
CA ARG A 130 12.72 3.79 -15.65
C ARG A 130 12.49 4.89 -14.62
N ASP A 131 11.32 5.55 -14.64
CA ASP A 131 10.98 6.61 -13.69
C ASP A 131 10.81 6.00 -12.27
N ALA A 132 10.14 4.86 -12.18
CA ALA A 132 9.97 4.11 -10.94
C ALA A 132 11.33 3.69 -10.34
N THR A 133 12.20 3.13 -11.16
CA THR A 133 13.56 2.73 -10.74
C THR A 133 14.37 3.94 -10.28
N ALA A 134 14.33 5.05 -11.03
CA ALA A 134 15.06 6.27 -10.65
C ALA A 134 14.60 6.83 -9.30
N LEU A 135 13.30 6.75 -9.02
CA LEU A 135 12.73 7.19 -7.74
C LEU A 135 13.21 6.30 -6.58
N ILE A 136 13.22 4.98 -6.76
CA ILE A 136 13.73 4.02 -5.78
C ILE A 136 15.24 4.25 -5.54
N GLU A 137 16.04 4.40 -6.59
CA GLU A 137 17.48 4.65 -6.48
C GLU A 137 17.77 5.97 -5.75
N LYS A 138 16.94 7.00 -5.98
CA LYS A 138 17.03 8.25 -5.22
C LYS A 138 16.80 8.01 -3.73
N GLY A 139 15.74 7.28 -3.35
CA GLY A 139 15.47 6.94 -1.95
C GLY A 139 16.63 6.15 -1.31
N ARG A 140 17.24 5.21 -2.05
CA ARG A 140 18.44 4.49 -1.61
C ARG A 140 19.64 5.40 -1.39
N ALA A 141 19.85 6.36 -2.29
CA ALA A 141 20.92 7.35 -2.14
C ALA A 141 20.71 8.28 -0.92
N GLU A 142 19.48 8.44 -0.46
CA GLU A 142 19.13 9.15 0.77
C GLU A 142 19.31 8.26 2.02
N GLY A 143 19.75 7.00 1.87
CA GLY A 143 20.03 6.07 2.96
C GLY A 143 18.85 5.20 3.39
N ILE A 144 17.76 5.18 2.64
CA ILE A 144 16.59 4.34 2.94
C ILE A 144 16.83 2.93 2.38
N ASP A 145 16.64 1.90 3.20
CA ASP A 145 16.73 0.50 2.79
C ASP A 145 15.46 0.09 2.04
N ILE A 146 15.50 0.20 0.71
CA ILE A 146 14.38 -0.08 -0.19
C ILE A 146 14.71 -1.28 -1.07
N THR A 147 13.82 -2.25 -1.09
CA THR A 147 13.84 -3.39 -2.01
C THR A 147 12.52 -3.50 -2.77
N ALA A 148 12.53 -4.21 -3.88
CA ALA A 148 11.31 -4.52 -4.65
C ALA A 148 11.45 -5.90 -5.30
N ASP A 149 10.33 -6.58 -5.51
CA ASP A 149 10.26 -7.78 -6.33
C ASP A 149 9.38 -7.56 -7.57
N GLN A 150 9.51 -8.45 -8.53
CA GLN A 150 8.72 -8.45 -9.76
C GLN A 150 8.54 -9.88 -10.27
N TYR A 151 7.35 -10.22 -10.75
CA TYR A 151 7.13 -11.47 -11.44
C TYR A 151 7.43 -11.36 -12.94
N PRO A 152 7.83 -12.46 -13.63
CA PRO A 152 8.25 -12.43 -15.03
C PRO A 152 7.08 -12.60 -16.03
N TYR A 153 5.91 -12.04 -15.71
CA TYR A 153 4.72 -12.14 -16.56
C TYR A 153 4.30 -10.77 -17.08
N THR A 154 3.73 -10.72 -18.28
CA THR A 154 3.24 -9.51 -18.94
C THR A 154 1.80 -9.17 -18.60
N SER A 155 1.14 -10.01 -17.82
CA SER A 155 -0.22 -9.81 -17.35
C SER A 155 -0.29 -9.94 -15.84
N SER A 156 -1.19 -9.20 -15.23
CA SER A 156 -1.56 -9.32 -13.83
C SER A 156 -3.06 -9.38 -13.72
N GLY A 157 -3.54 -9.98 -12.66
CA GLY A 157 -4.95 -10.01 -12.37
C GLY A 157 -5.21 -10.69 -11.04
N PRO A 158 -6.29 -10.32 -10.36
CA PRO A 158 -6.73 -11.04 -9.18
C PRO A 158 -7.16 -12.46 -9.56
N ASP A 159 -6.97 -13.39 -8.65
CA ASP A 159 -7.59 -14.70 -8.76
C ASP A 159 -9.11 -14.52 -8.90
N ARG A 160 -9.73 -15.29 -9.82
CA ARG A 160 -11.19 -15.26 -10.05
C ARG A 160 -12.00 -15.55 -8.79
N ASN A 161 -11.40 -16.14 -7.77
CA ASN A 161 -12.00 -16.41 -6.47
C ASN A 161 -11.80 -15.28 -5.47
N THR A 162 -11.08 -14.20 -5.80
CA THR A 162 -10.92 -13.07 -4.90
C THR A 162 -12.20 -12.25 -4.83
N GLN A 163 -12.42 -11.61 -3.70
CA GLN A 163 -13.60 -10.76 -3.49
C GLN A 163 -13.65 -9.54 -4.43
N LEU A 164 -12.58 -9.23 -5.15
CA LEU A 164 -12.53 -8.15 -6.14
C LEU A 164 -13.62 -8.28 -7.21
N PHE A 165 -13.93 -9.52 -7.64
CA PHE A 165 -15.02 -9.74 -8.61
C PHE A 165 -16.42 -9.57 -8.04
N LYS A 166 -16.59 -9.54 -6.71
CA LYS A 166 -17.87 -9.22 -6.08
C LYS A 166 -18.18 -7.73 -6.05
N TRP A 167 -17.25 -6.90 -6.51
CA TRP A 167 -17.31 -5.44 -6.43
C TRP A 167 -17.68 -4.77 -7.75
N GLU A 168 -18.00 -5.55 -8.81
CA GLU A 168 -18.52 -5.03 -10.08
C GLU A 168 -19.57 -3.93 -9.92
N PRO A 169 -20.51 -4.01 -8.95
CA PRO A 169 -21.50 -2.94 -8.76
C PRO A 169 -20.89 -1.61 -8.31
N TYR A 170 -19.69 -1.63 -7.72
CA TYR A 170 -19.01 -0.44 -7.18
C TYR A 170 -17.93 0.12 -8.11
N LEU A 171 -17.38 -0.70 -9.00
CA LEU A 171 -16.35 -0.27 -9.94
C LEU A 171 -16.93 0.55 -11.12
N GLY A 172 -18.22 0.44 -11.38
CA GLY A 172 -18.90 1.14 -12.46
C GLY A 172 -18.27 0.87 -13.84
N GLU A 173 -18.95 1.29 -14.90
CA GLU A 173 -18.47 1.12 -16.29
C GLU A 173 -17.12 1.78 -16.59
N ALA A 174 -16.69 2.76 -15.77
CA ALA A 174 -15.44 3.50 -16.01
C ALA A 174 -14.18 2.67 -15.71
N VAL A 175 -14.22 1.74 -14.76
CA VAL A 175 -13.07 0.88 -14.42
C VAL A 175 -13.01 -0.34 -15.33
N GLY A 176 -14.15 -0.89 -15.72
CA GLY A 176 -14.21 -2.00 -16.69
C GLY A 176 -13.56 -1.65 -18.03
N ARG A 177 -13.68 -0.41 -18.48
CA ARG A 177 -13.10 0.06 -19.76
C ARG A 177 -11.58 0.31 -19.71
N GLU A 178 -10.97 0.45 -18.54
CA GLU A 178 -9.52 0.62 -18.42
C GLU A 178 -8.78 -0.73 -18.23
N LEU A 179 -9.52 -1.80 -18.01
CA LEU A 179 -8.96 -3.15 -17.84
C LEU A 179 -9.02 -3.99 -19.14
N GLU A 180 -9.72 -3.52 -20.19
CA GLU A 180 -9.71 -4.06 -21.55
C GLU A 180 -8.57 -3.42 -22.37
#